data_0a8d8736af33e8d95d4b822ef5c6b6cd
#
_entry.id   0a8d8736af33e8d95d4b822ef5c6b6cd
#
_cell.length_a   1.000
_cell.length_b   1.000
_cell.length_c   1.000
_cell.angle_alpha   90.00
_cell.angle_beta   90.00
_cell.angle_gamma   90.00
#
_symmetry.space_group_name_H-M   'P 1'
#
loop_
_entity.id
_entity.type
_entity.pdbx_description
1 polymer ?
#
loop_
_entity_poly.entity_id
_entity_poly.type
_entity_poly.pdbx_seq_one_letter_code
_entity_poly.pdbx_strand_id
1 'polypeptide(L)'
;MVASHAVRLRSCGACILIALLLERSAGATTPTPVPAVHEVDWRTSPLDLNLRGLNGERFRFRCPPGKARAGQVIGSGPYTDGSSICAAAVHAGVISPASGGTVTIEVRPGEAHYEASWSHFVQSESYERFWSGSFVVLAADDADGTSSSTPGSPRPGRR
;
A
#
# COMPACT_ATOMS: atom_id res chain seq x y z
N MET A 1 -64.72 31.61 -17.92
CA MET A 1 -65.63 30.59 -18.46
C MET A 1 -64.86 29.28 -18.42
N VAL A 2 -64.84 28.62 -17.35
CA VAL A 2 -65.67 27.52 -16.80
C VAL A 2 -65.92 26.41 -17.81
N ALA A 3 -65.38 25.28 -17.58
CA ALA A 3 -66.02 23.99 -17.77
C ALA A 3 -65.26 22.90 -16.99
N SER A 4 -65.81 22.50 -15.87
CA SER A 4 -65.54 21.28 -15.13
C SER A 4 -66.07 20.08 -15.92
N HIS A 5 -65.24 19.04 -16.02
CA HIS A 5 -65.78 17.69 -16.30
C HIS A 5 -65.28 16.71 -15.23
N ALA A 6 -66.20 16.39 -14.37
CA ALA A 6 -66.12 15.26 -13.46
C ALA A 6 -66.27 13.95 -14.26
N VAL A 7 -65.34 13.02 -14.10
CA VAL A 7 -65.48 11.64 -14.57
C VAL A 7 -65.53 10.71 -13.37
N ARG A 8 -66.57 9.96 -13.34
CA ARG A 8 -67.03 9.04 -12.28
C ARG A 8 -66.12 7.81 -12.16
N LEU A 9 -65.84 7.48 -10.91
CA LEU A 9 -65.34 6.18 -10.49
C LEU A 9 -66.29 5.05 -10.94
N ARG A 10 -65.79 4.04 -11.56
CA ARG A 10 -66.39 2.69 -11.60
C ARG A 10 -65.45 1.72 -10.97
N SER A 11 -65.85 1.30 -9.77
CA SER A 11 -65.32 0.16 -9.03
C SER A 11 -65.51 -1.12 -9.87
N CYS A 12 -64.44 -1.87 -10.07
CA CYS A 12 -64.53 -3.28 -10.35
C CYS A 12 -63.41 -4.01 -9.65
N GLY A 13 -63.84 -4.92 -8.81
CA GLY A 13 -62.99 -5.59 -7.85
C GLY A 13 -62.11 -6.67 -8.41
N ALA A 14 -61.31 -7.14 -7.52
CA ALA A 14 -60.65 -8.44 -7.43
C ALA A 14 -59.40 -8.68 -8.30
N CYS A 15 -58.44 -8.89 -7.61
CA CYS A 15 -57.32 -9.87 -7.61
C CYS A 15 -55.98 -9.23 -7.35
N ILE A 16 -55.72 -9.11 -6.06
CA ILE A 16 -54.36 -8.83 -5.58
C ILE A 16 -53.58 -10.15 -5.62
N LEU A 17 -52.81 -10.36 -6.66
CA LEU A 17 -51.70 -11.30 -6.68
C LEU A 17 -50.43 -10.54 -6.30
N ILE A 18 -50.11 -10.61 -5.02
CA ILE A 18 -48.80 -10.15 -4.51
C ILE A 18 -47.75 -11.16 -4.99
N ALA A 19 -47.12 -10.88 -6.11
CA ALA A 19 -45.90 -11.53 -6.51
C ALA A 19 -44.78 -10.92 -5.67
N LEU A 20 -44.32 -11.63 -4.63
CA LEU A 20 -43.05 -11.32 -3.93
C LEU A 20 -41.92 -11.59 -4.93
N LEU A 21 -41.47 -10.54 -5.59
CA LEU A 21 -40.19 -10.54 -6.30
C LEU A 21 -39.09 -10.45 -5.22
N LEU A 22 -38.51 -11.59 -4.86
CA LEU A 22 -37.23 -11.64 -4.17
C LEU A 22 -36.18 -11.09 -5.14
N GLU A 23 -35.91 -9.80 -5.06
CA GLU A 23 -34.73 -9.21 -5.68
C GLU A 23 -33.51 -9.73 -4.94
N ARG A 24 -32.86 -10.73 -5.53
CA ARG A 24 -31.49 -11.11 -5.16
C ARG A 24 -30.59 -9.94 -5.55
N SER A 25 -30.27 -9.08 -4.60
CA SER A 25 -29.16 -8.14 -4.72
C SER A 25 -27.88 -8.96 -4.87
N ALA A 26 -27.46 -9.20 -6.11
CA ALA A 26 -26.12 -9.65 -6.43
C ALA A 26 -25.18 -8.51 -6.01
N GLY A 27 -24.57 -8.65 -4.82
CA GLY A 27 -23.52 -7.75 -4.36
C GLY A 27 -22.39 -7.75 -5.40
N ALA A 28 -22.34 -6.72 -6.23
CA ALA A 28 -21.21 -6.47 -7.10
C ALA A 28 -20.01 -6.16 -6.18
N THR A 29 -19.14 -7.15 -6.00
CA THR A 29 -17.81 -6.94 -5.43
C THR A 29 -17.06 -6.04 -6.39
N THR A 30 -16.99 -4.74 -6.07
CA THR A 30 -16.14 -3.79 -6.77
C THR A 30 -14.70 -4.28 -6.60
N PRO A 31 -13.96 -4.60 -7.67
CA PRO A 31 -12.57 -4.99 -7.53
C PRO A 31 -11.82 -3.82 -6.89
N THR A 32 -11.14 -4.08 -5.76
CA THR A 32 -10.26 -3.11 -5.12
C THR A 32 -9.21 -2.70 -6.16
N PRO A 33 -9.05 -1.40 -6.48
CA PRO A 33 -8.07 -0.97 -7.45
C PRO A 33 -6.67 -1.39 -6.97
N VAL A 34 -5.98 -2.19 -7.79
CA VAL A 34 -4.59 -2.55 -7.56
C VAL A 34 -3.78 -1.25 -7.59
N PRO A 35 -2.98 -0.93 -6.55
CA PRO A 35 -2.18 0.29 -6.53
C PRO A 35 -1.29 0.35 -7.77
N ALA A 36 -1.25 1.52 -8.43
CA ALA A 36 -0.40 1.72 -9.59
C ALA A 36 1.07 1.46 -9.22
N VAL A 37 1.79 0.75 -10.09
CA VAL A 37 3.22 0.51 -9.93
C VAL A 37 3.97 1.58 -10.72
N HIS A 38 4.84 2.34 -10.06
CA HIS A 38 5.64 3.40 -10.66
C HIS A 38 7.07 2.90 -10.94
N GLU A 39 7.55 3.07 -12.18
CA GLU A 39 8.94 2.79 -12.52
C GLU A 39 9.85 3.86 -11.90
N VAL A 40 10.93 3.43 -11.25
CA VAL A 40 11.93 4.31 -10.62
C VAL A 40 13.34 3.84 -10.92
N ASP A 41 14.30 4.73 -10.77
CA ASP A 41 15.72 4.40 -10.88
C ASP A 41 16.40 4.22 -9.50
N TRP A 42 17.70 3.91 -9.52
CA TRP A 42 18.48 3.69 -8.30
C TRP A 42 18.79 4.95 -7.49
N ARG A 43 18.37 6.14 -7.95
CA ARG A 43 18.57 7.41 -7.24
C ARG A 43 17.27 8.01 -6.76
N THR A 44 16.14 7.57 -7.30
CA THR A 44 14.83 8.11 -6.97
C THR A 44 14.51 7.88 -5.49
N SER A 45 14.13 8.96 -4.82
CA SER A 45 13.70 8.97 -3.42
C SER A 45 12.22 9.36 -3.28
N PRO A 46 11.56 9.06 -2.17
CA PRO A 46 10.21 9.57 -1.89
C PRO A 46 10.12 11.10 -1.91
N LEU A 47 11.20 11.77 -1.52
CA LEU A 47 11.28 13.24 -1.56
C LEU A 47 11.22 13.78 -2.98
N ASP A 48 11.92 13.17 -3.94
CA ASP A 48 11.88 13.55 -5.37
C ASP A 48 10.48 13.38 -5.96
N LEU A 49 9.70 12.43 -5.43
CA LEU A 49 8.34 12.14 -5.84
C LEU A 49 7.28 12.95 -5.08
N ASN A 50 7.68 13.90 -4.23
CA ASN A 50 6.81 14.72 -3.40
C ASN A 50 5.89 13.92 -2.47
N LEU A 51 6.34 12.78 -1.96
CA LEU A 51 5.55 11.93 -1.07
C LEU A 51 5.62 12.33 0.41
N ARG A 52 6.50 13.29 0.76
CA ARG A 52 6.62 13.78 2.13
C ARG A 52 5.29 14.28 2.68
N GLY A 53 4.92 13.83 3.88
CA GLY A 53 3.67 14.21 4.53
C GLY A 53 2.49 13.32 4.23
N LEU A 54 2.57 12.40 3.27
CA LEU A 54 1.54 11.39 2.99
C LEU A 54 1.64 10.20 3.96
N ASN A 55 1.74 10.49 5.24
CA ASN A 55 2.00 9.52 6.30
C ASN A 55 0.93 8.41 6.35
N GLY A 56 1.37 7.16 6.38
CA GLY A 56 0.53 5.98 6.33
C GLY A 56 0.14 5.52 4.93
N GLU A 57 0.36 6.35 3.91
CA GLU A 57 0.10 5.96 2.52
C GLU A 57 1.16 4.98 2.03
N ARG A 58 0.72 4.05 1.17
CA ARG A 58 1.56 3.00 0.59
C ARG A 58 1.69 3.20 -0.90
N PHE A 59 2.92 3.06 -1.39
CA PHE A 59 3.26 3.23 -2.80
C PHE A 59 4.06 2.04 -3.29
N ARG A 60 3.76 1.60 -4.52
CA ARG A 60 4.45 0.47 -5.16
C ARG A 60 5.36 0.98 -6.27
N PHE A 61 6.60 0.53 -6.23
CA PHE A 61 7.63 0.92 -7.16
C PHE A 61 8.26 -0.31 -7.82
N ARG A 62 8.68 -0.16 -9.07
CA ARG A 62 9.47 -1.15 -9.77
C ARG A 62 10.90 -0.68 -9.88
N CYS A 63 11.79 -1.39 -9.23
CA CYS A 63 13.23 -1.17 -9.29
C CYS A 63 13.83 -2.02 -10.40
N PRO A 64 14.60 -1.44 -11.33
CA PRO A 64 15.26 -2.19 -12.39
C PRO A 64 16.43 -3.01 -11.84
N PRO A 65 16.91 -4.05 -12.56
CA PRO A 65 18.22 -4.63 -12.29
C PRO A 65 19.32 -3.55 -12.34
N GLY A 66 20.27 -3.62 -11.42
CA GLY A 66 21.33 -2.58 -11.39
C GLY A 66 22.27 -2.69 -10.21
N LYS A 67 22.78 -1.54 -9.76
CA LYS A 67 23.78 -1.46 -8.69
C LYS A 67 23.21 -0.69 -7.50
N ALA A 68 23.00 -1.35 -6.37
CA ALA A 68 22.49 -0.74 -5.15
C ALA A 68 23.33 0.45 -4.65
N ARG A 69 24.62 0.46 -4.93
CA ARG A 69 25.53 1.56 -4.56
C ARG A 69 25.30 2.87 -5.34
N ALA A 70 24.43 2.89 -6.34
CA ALA A 70 24.12 4.11 -7.08
C ALA A 70 23.20 5.07 -6.28
N GLY A 71 22.51 4.57 -5.27
CA GLY A 71 21.61 5.35 -4.41
C GLY A 71 22.15 5.48 -3.00
N GLN A 72 21.97 6.65 -2.39
CA GLN A 72 22.28 6.90 -0.98
C GLN A 72 21.18 6.29 -0.10
N VAL A 73 21.57 5.75 1.05
CA VAL A 73 20.66 5.22 2.07
C VAL A 73 21.04 5.82 3.41
N ILE A 74 20.12 6.48 4.08
CA ILE A 74 20.28 7.04 5.41
C ILE A 74 19.23 6.41 6.33
N GLY A 75 19.72 5.78 7.40
CA GLY A 75 18.88 4.98 8.31
C GLY A 75 18.93 3.47 8.02
N SER A 76 18.29 2.69 8.86
CA SER A 76 18.30 1.23 8.80
C SER A 76 16.91 0.59 8.88
N GLY A 77 15.85 1.40 8.74
CA GLY A 77 14.44 1.07 8.83
C GLY A 77 13.82 1.57 10.13
N PRO A 78 13.33 2.83 10.17
CA PRO A 78 13.00 3.69 9.01
C PRO A 78 14.21 4.30 8.30
N TYR A 79 13.97 4.71 7.06
CA TYR A 79 14.91 5.44 6.20
C TYR A 79 14.44 6.89 6.02
N THR A 80 15.35 7.85 5.87
CA THR A 80 14.93 9.21 5.48
C THR A 80 14.23 9.19 4.12
N ASP A 81 13.27 10.06 3.89
CA ASP A 81 12.60 10.17 2.59
C ASP A 81 13.49 10.74 1.47
N GLY A 82 14.72 11.17 1.79
CA GLY A 82 15.79 11.47 0.84
C GLY A 82 16.60 10.23 0.42
N SER A 83 16.38 9.07 1.04
CA SER A 83 17.06 7.83 0.67
C SER A 83 16.47 7.23 -0.61
N SER A 84 17.34 6.58 -1.41
CA SER A 84 16.90 5.82 -2.59
C SER A 84 15.96 4.69 -2.21
N ILE A 85 14.79 4.64 -2.84
CA ILE A 85 13.78 3.58 -2.65
C ILE A 85 14.39 2.20 -2.97
N CYS A 86 15.06 2.07 -4.12
CA CYS A 86 15.62 0.79 -4.56
C CYS A 86 16.80 0.33 -3.71
N ALA A 87 17.69 1.26 -3.31
CA ALA A 87 18.82 0.91 -2.46
C ALA A 87 18.37 0.56 -1.03
N ALA A 88 17.40 1.26 -0.48
CA ALA A 88 16.79 0.93 0.79
C ALA A 88 16.09 -0.44 0.77
N ALA A 89 15.43 -0.79 -0.35
CA ALA A 89 14.79 -2.09 -0.52
C ALA A 89 15.80 -3.24 -0.57
N VAL A 90 16.99 -3.02 -1.15
CA VAL A 90 18.10 -4.00 -1.07
C VAL A 90 18.61 -4.08 0.36
N HIS A 91 18.85 -2.95 1.01
CA HIS A 91 19.30 -2.91 2.40
C HIS A 91 18.34 -3.64 3.33
N ALA A 92 17.02 -3.50 3.11
CA ALA A 92 15.98 -4.23 3.83
C ALA A 92 15.86 -5.71 3.44
N GLY A 93 16.55 -6.17 2.39
CA GLY A 93 16.52 -7.56 1.92
C GLY A 93 15.27 -7.94 1.12
N VAL A 94 14.49 -6.97 0.67
CA VAL A 94 13.24 -7.22 -0.08
C VAL A 94 13.50 -7.53 -1.55
N ILE A 95 14.51 -6.93 -2.16
CA ILE A 95 14.93 -7.21 -3.53
C ILE A 95 16.45 -7.45 -3.62
N SER A 96 16.90 -8.05 -4.71
CA SER A 96 18.32 -8.14 -5.03
C SER A 96 18.71 -7.14 -6.12
N PRO A 97 19.94 -6.59 -6.13
CA PRO A 97 20.39 -5.71 -7.21
C PRO A 97 20.40 -6.40 -8.57
N ALA A 98 20.67 -7.71 -8.60
CA ALA A 98 20.80 -8.47 -9.83
C ALA A 98 19.48 -8.61 -10.60
N SER A 99 18.37 -8.78 -9.87
CA SER A 99 17.03 -8.97 -10.46
C SER A 99 16.16 -7.72 -10.45
N GLY A 100 16.45 -6.77 -9.57
CA GLY A 100 15.49 -5.72 -9.25
C GLY A 100 14.24 -6.31 -8.59
N GLY A 101 13.09 -5.66 -8.75
CA GLY A 101 11.82 -6.18 -8.24
C GLY A 101 10.80 -5.11 -7.93
N THR A 102 9.63 -5.54 -7.51
CA THR A 102 8.58 -4.65 -7.01
C THR A 102 8.75 -4.45 -5.51
N VAL A 103 8.68 -3.20 -5.08
CA VAL A 103 8.85 -2.75 -3.69
C VAL A 103 7.62 -1.98 -3.27
N THR A 104 7.14 -2.24 -2.08
CA THR A 104 6.13 -1.41 -1.43
C THR A 104 6.78 -0.64 -0.30
N ILE A 105 6.58 0.66 -0.27
CA ILE A 105 6.97 1.49 0.86
C ILE A 105 5.73 2.05 1.56
N GLU A 106 5.87 2.36 2.84
CA GLU A 106 4.90 3.16 3.59
C GLU A 106 5.58 4.44 4.06
N VAL A 107 4.96 5.58 3.73
CA VAL A 107 5.46 6.90 4.14
C VAL A 107 5.21 7.08 5.64
N ARG A 108 6.19 7.62 6.34
CA ARG A 108 6.17 7.85 7.78
C ARG A 108 6.57 9.28 8.13
N PRO A 109 6.19 9.77 9.31
CA PRO A 109 6.78 10.99 9.88
C PRO A 109 8.30 10.85 9.97
N GLY A 110 8.99 11.99 10.03
CA GLY A 110 10.42 12.00 10.24
C GLY A 110 10.81 11.61 11.68
N GLU A 111 12.09 11.28 11.84
CA GLU A 111 12.68 10.84 13.10
C GLU A 111 13.70 11.88 13.63
N ALA A 112 13.96 11.84 14.93
CA ALA A 112 14.95 12.70 15.58
C ALA A 112 16.39 12.40 15.14
N HIS A 113 16.67 11.13 14.81
CA HIS A 113 17.96 10.63 14.33
C HIS A 113 17.75 9.33 13.54
N TYR A 114 18.74 8.93 12.77
CA TYR A 114 18.76 7.69 11.97
C TYR A 114 20.07 6.97 12.19
N GLU A 115 19.98 5.68 12.48
CA GLU A 115 21.15 4.83 12.74
C GLU A 115 21.66 4.21 11.44
N ALA A 116 22.97 4.18 11.27
CA ALA A 116 23.61 3.46 10.17
C ALA A 116 23.65 1.96 10.42
N SER A 117 23.61 1.17 9.35
CA SER A 117 23.92 -0.26 9.43
C SER A 117 24.47 -0.81 8.12
N TRP A 118 25.05 -2.01 8.18
CA TRP A 118 25.45 -2.76 7.01
C TRP A 118 24.51 -3.95 6.82
N SER A 119 23.81 -3.99 5.70
CA SER A 119 22.86 -5.06 5.41
C SER A 119 22.80 -5.34 3.91
N HIS A 120 22.73 -6.61 3.51
CA HIS A 120 22.63 -7.07 2.12
C HIS A 120 23.58 -6.36 1.15
N PHE A 121 24.85 -6.20 1.57
CA PHE A 121 25.91 -5.53 0.83
C PHE A 121 25.69 -4.03 0.57
N VAL A 122 24.77 -3.41 1.28
CA VAL A 122 24.52 -1.96 1.28
C VAL A 122 24.92 -1.40 2.65
N GLN A 123 25.77 -0.36 2.63
CA GLN A 123 26.04 0.47 3.81
C GLN A 123 25.09 1.63 3.82
N SER A 124 24.31 1.79 4.89
CA SER A 124 23.57 3.01 5.14
C SER A 124 24.39 3.98 5.98
N GLU A 125 23.95 5.24 6.00
CA GLU A 125 24.57 6.31 6.76
C GLU A 125 23.69 6.67 7.97
N SER A 126 24.31 7.17 9.04
CA SER A 126 23.58 7.78 10.16
C SER A 126 23.25 9.25 9.87
N TYR A 127 22.25 9.76 10.55
CA TYR A 127 21.91 11.18 10.54
C TYR A 127 21.49 11.63 11.94
N GLU A 128 22.32 12.46 12.58
CA GLU A 128 22.24 12.80 14.01
C GLU A 128 21.31 13.97 14.33
N ARG A 129 20.47 14.36 13.39
CA ARG A 129 19.54 15.47 13.54
C ARG A 129 18.15 15.09 13.06
N PHE A 130 17.15 15.82 13.51
CA PHE A 130 15.79 15.65 13.02
C PHE A 130 15.72 15.84 11.49
N TRP A 131 15.04 14.88 10.82
CA TRP A 131 14.69 14.92 9.42
C TRP A 131 13.18 14.73 9.29
N SER A 132 12.51 15.58 8.51
CA SER A 132 11.06 15.75 8.55
C SER A 132 10.22 14.68 7.85
N GLY A 133 10.82 13.76 7.11
CA GLY A 133 10.10 12.68 6.42
C GLY A 133 10.87 11.38 6.45
N SER A 134 10.16 10.27 6.53
CA SER A 134 10.76 8.94 6.47
C SER A 134 9.87 7.95 5.72
N PHE A 135 10.38 6.76 5.48
CA PHE A 135 9.60 5.64 4.98
C PHE A 135 10.15 4.31 5.52
N VAL A 136 9.30 3.32 5.48
CA VAL A 136 9.69 1.92 5.71
C VAL A 136 9.46 1.11 4.45
N VAL A 137 10.31 0.11 4.21
CA VAL A 137 10.12 -0.88 3.15
C VAL A 137 9.34 -2.04 3.74
N LEU A 138 8.23 -2.39 3.13
CA LEU A 138 7.38 -3.48 3.58
C LEU A 138 7.84 -4.82 2.98
N ALA A 139 7.78 -5.89 3.76
CA ALA A 139 7.93 -7.24 3.24
C ALA A 139 6.82 -7.54 2.21
N ALA A 140 7.04 -8.53 1.33
CA ALA A 140 6.09 -8.87 0.28
C ALA A 140 4.70 -9.24 0.84
N ASP A 141 4.65 -9.92 1.98
CA ASP A 141 3.41 -10.35 2.64
C ASP A 141 2.64 -9.18 3.27
N ASP A 142 3.34 -8.15 3.74
CA ASP A 142 2.75 -6.95 4.32
C ASP A 142 2.24 -5.97 3.26
N ALA A 143 2.74 -6.10 2.03
CA ALA A 143 2.41 -5.21 0.93
C ALA A 143 0.96 -5.35 0.45
N ASP A 144 0.36 -6.52 0.59
CA ASP A 144 -1.00 -6.81 0.12
C ASP A 144 -2.08 -6.65 1.23
N GLY A 145 -1.68 -6.20 2.43
CA GLY A 145 -2.62 -5.94 3.54
C GLY A 145 -3.27 -7.19 4.12
N THR A 146 -2.81 -8.37 3.71
CA THR A 146 -3.30 -9.65 4.24
C THR A 146 -2.36 -10.10 5.35
N SER A 147 -2.63 -9.71 6.58
CA SER A 147 -1.98 -10.29 7.74
C SER A 147 -2.39 -11.76 7.86
N SER A 148 -1.60 -12.65 7.29
CA SER A 148 -1.72 -14.07 7.59
C SER A 148 -1.18 -14.31 9.00
N SER A 149 -2.07 -14.28 10.00
CA SER A 149 -1.78 -14.83 11.32
C SER A 149 -1.59 -16.35 11.16
N THR A 150 -0.36 -16.79 11.06
CA THR A 150 -0.01 -18.21 11.12
C THR A 150 -0.39 -18.73 12.50
N PRO A 151 -1.33 -19.71 12.61
CA PRO A 151 -1.61 -20.34 13.89
C PRO A 151 -0.35 -21.10 14.35
N GLY A 152 0.10 -20.82 15.58
CA GLY A 152 1.30 -21.35 16.16
C GLY A 152 1.42 -22.88 16.02
N SER A 153 2.54 -23.31 15.46
CA SER A 153 2.97 -24.69 15.42
C SER A 153 3.13 -25.23 16.85
N PRO A 154 2.53 -26.39 17.21
CA PRO A 154 2.70 -26.95 18.55
C PRO A 154 4.16 -27.41 18.73
N ARG A 155 4.80 -26.94 19.79
CA ARG A 155 6.12 -27.44 20.22
C ARG A 155 6.03 -28.94 20.50
N PRO A 156 6.90 -29.80 19.93
CA PRO A 156 7.01 -31.18 20.34
C PRO A 156 7.55 -31.23 21.78
N GLY A 157 6.79 -31.93 22.65
CA GLY A 157 7.15 -32.14 24.03
C GLY A 157 8.45 -32.92 24.18
N ARG A 158 9.34 -32.44 25.05
CA ARG A 158 10.47 -33.21 25.58
C ARG A 158 9.95 -34.30 26.46
N ARG A 159 10.34 -35.52 26.14
CA ARG A 159 10.46 -36.61 27.09
C ARG A 159 11.92 -36.78 27.51
#